data_b26dde0637f781a8ca2f86234cc06420
#
_entry.id   b26dde0637f781a8ca2f86234cc06420
#
_cell.length_a   1.000
_cell.length_b   1.000
_cell.length_c   1.000
_cell.angle_alpha   90.00
_cell.angle_beta   90.00
_cell.angle_gamma   90.00
#
_symmetry.space_group_name_H-M   'P 1'
#
loop_
_entity.id
_entity.type
_entity.pdbx_description
1 polymer ?
#
loop_
_entity_poly.entity_id
_entity_poly.type
_entity_poly.pdbx_seq_one_letter_code
_entity_poly.pdbx_strand_id
1 'polypeptide(L)'
;MRPTLKKLLQFASSVGAVTVLLTSSAQTAEQAPLLTVKQVMNALLIPMTTVIWGAYELQTDAEWLAVENAALGVLAAGNLLAIGGAGDAETALALEPDWQRYNHQMISAARSVLAAVAVKDEEALSAAGNEGLYPPCESCHQQYQAQ
;
A
#
# COMPACT_ATOMS: atom_id res chain seq x y z
N MET A 1 93.64 1.19 -9.55
CA MET A 1 92.77 0.85 -10.68
C MET A 1 91.33 0.83 -10.19
N ARG A 2 90.45 1.69 -10.68
CA ARG A 2 89.03 1.85 -10.23
C ARG A 2 88.13 1.01 -11.15
N PRO A 3 87.09 0.36 -10.63
CA PRO A 3 85.95 0.04 -11.46
C PRO A 3 84.72 0.88 -11.06
N THR A 4 84.04 1.35 -12.05
CA THR A 4 82.90 2.22 -12.13
C THR A 4 81.65 1.55 -11.69
N LEU A 5 80.89 2.20 -10.78
CA LEU A 5 79.59 1.82 -10.26
C LEU A 5 78.49 2.24 -11.26
N LYS A 6 77.84 1.30 -11.91
CA LYS A 6 76.65 1.51 -12.75
C LYS A 6 75.42 1.55 -11.86
N LYS A 7 74.77 2.74 -11.77
CA LYS A 7 73.47 2.91 -11.15
C LYS A 7 72.37 2.35 -12.05
N LEU A 8 71.69 1.30 -11.59
CA LEU A 8 70.44 0.82 -12.17
C LEU A 8 69.28 1.65 -11.59
N LEU A 9 68.66 2.44 -12.48
CA LEU A 9 67.34 3.06 -12.17
C LEU A 9 66.27 1.99 -12.31
N GLN A 10 65.62 1.68 -11.18
CA GLN A 10 64.36 0.93 -11.17
C GLN A 10 63.22 1.89 -11.34
N PHE A 11 62.55 1.83 -12.49
CA PHE A 11 61.22 2.47 -12.68
C PHE A 11 60.15 1.57 -12.05
N ALA A 12 59.58 2.00 -10.94
CA ALA A 12 58.39 1.40 -10.36
C ALA A 12 57.17 1.92 -11.10
N SER A 13 56.60 1.11 -12.00
CA SER A 13 55.29 1.34 -12.61
C SER A 13 54.22 1.02 -11.62
N SER A 14 53.60 2.03 -10.98
CA SER A 14 52.39 1.88 -10.20
C SER A 14 51.18 1.79 -11.13
N VAL A 15 50.68 0.57 -11.34
CA VAL A 15 49.39 0.32 -11.99
C VAL A 15 48.29 0.66 -10.98
N GLY A 16 47.68 1.84 -11.11
CA GLY A 16 46.50 2.22 -10.34
C GLY A 16 45.31 1.43 -10.85
N ALA A 17 44.79 0.48 -10.04
CA ALA A 17 43.54 -0.17 -10.30
C ALA A 17 42.39 0.80 -10.01
N VAL A 18 41.76 1.33 -11.06
CA VAL A 18 40.50 2.09 -10.96
C VAL A 18 39.38 1.09 -10.76
N THR A 19 38.92 0.95 -9.51
CA THR A 19 37.70 0.16 -9.19
C THR A 19 36.49 1.02 -9.54
N VAL A 20 35.88 0.74 -10.69
CA VAL A 20 34.59 1.34 -11.08
C VAL A 20 33.51 0.62 -10.26
N LEU A 21 33.00 1.28 -9.22
CA LEU A 21 31.80 0.87 -8.50
C LEU A 21 30.59 1.10 -9.41
N LEU A 22 30.11 0.03 -10.04
CA LEU A 22 28.81 0.02 -10.73
C LEU A 22 27.72 0.08 -9.67
N THR A 23 27.22 1.27 -9.34
CA THR A 23 25.99 1.45 -8.57
C THR A 23 24.83 1.04 -9.47
N SER A 24 24.37 -0.20 -9.35
CA SER A 24 23.11 -0.64 -9.92
C SER A 24 21.97 0.10 -9.19
N SER A 25 21.50 1.18 -9.78
CA SER A 25 20.22 1.78 -9.40
C SER A 25 19.14 0.75 -9.76
N ALA A 26 18.65 0.00 -8.77
CA ALA A 26 17.43 -0.77 -8.93
C ALA A 26 16.30 0.25 -9.14
N GLN A 27 15.95 0.52 -10.40
CA GLN A 27 14.72 1.20 -10.74
C GLN A 27 13.60 0.26 -10.33
N THR A 28 12.93 0.56 -9.20
CA THR A 28 11.61 0.01 -8.92
C THR A 28 10.73 0.48 -10.06
N ALA A 29 10.35 -0.43 -10.96
CA ALA A 29 9.37 -0.13 -11.98
C ALA A 29 8.11 0.33 -11.24
N GLU A 30 7.74 1.59 -11.42
CA GLU A 30 6.52 2.15 -10.88
C GLU A 30 5.37 1.33 -11.46
N GLN A 31 4.69 0.55 -10.61
CA GLN A 31 3.67 -0.37 -11.06
C GLN A 31 2.42 0.45 -11.39
N ALA A 32 2.10 0.54 -12.68
CA ALA A 32 0.89 1.20 -13.15
C ALA A 32 -0.36 0.48 -12.63
N PRO A 33 -1.43 1.21 -12.23
CA PRO A 33 -2.69 0.60 -11.85
C PRO A 33 -3.28 -0.24 -12.99
N LEU A 34 -3.84 -1.42 -12.67
CA LEU A 34 -4.48 -2.31 -13.63
C LEU A 34 -6.00 -2.18 -13.62
N LEU A 35 -6.57 -1.64 -12.55
CA LEU A 35 -8.02 -1.46 -12.37
C LEU A 35 -8.33 0.03 -12.25
N THR A 36 -9.48 0.42 -12.80
CA THR A 36 -10.03 1.75 -12.53
C THR A 36 -10.51 1.84 -11.07
N VAL A 37 -10.58 3.05 -10.52
CA VAL A 37 -11.18 3.29 -9.20
C VAL A 37 -12.58 2.67 -9.10
N LYS A 38 -13.42 2.85 -10.14
CA LYS A 38 -14.76 2.27 -10.20
C LYS A 38 -14.75 0.74 -10.14
N GLN A 39 -13.78 0.09 -10.78
CA GLN A 39 -13.65 -1.37 -10.71
C GLN A 39 -13.24 -1.83 -9.31
N VAL A 40 -12.32 -1.12 -8.64
CA VAL A 40 -11.95 -1.42 -7.24
C VAL A 40 -13.15 -1.24 -6.30
N MET A 41 -13.93 -0.16 -6.47
CA MET A 41 -15.15 0.07 -5.69
C MET A 41 -16.15 -1.07 -5.87
N ASN A 42 -16.50 -1.42 -7.10
CA ASN A 42 -17.56 -2.40 -7.37
C ASN A 42 -17.15 -3.84 -7.10
N ALA A 43 -15.91 -4.22 -7.42
CA ALA A 43 -15.46 -5.60 -7.30
C ALA A 43 -14.93 -5.96 -5.91
N LEU A 44 -14.42 -4.99 -5.15
CA LEU A 44 -13.80 -5.22 -3.86
C LEU A 44 -14.53 -4.49 -2.73
N LEU A 45 -14.60 -3.16 -2.75
CA LEU A 45 -15.09 -2.41 -1.60
C LEU A 45 -16.57 -2.67 -1.30
N ILE A 46 -17.45 -2.60 -2.27
CA ILE A 46 -18.89 -2.81 -2.05
C ILE A 46 -19.17 -4.18 -1.44
N PRO A 47 -18.72 -5.32 -2.01
CA PRO A 47 -19.00 -6.61 -1.39
C PRO A 47 -18.35 -6.78 -0.01
N MET A 48 -17.14 -6.27 0.20
CA MET A 48 -16.45 -6.42 1.49
C MET A 48 -17.09 -5.56 2.59
N THR A 49 -17.41 -4.31 2.30
CA THR A 49 -18.08 -3.43 3.28
C THR A 49 -19.49 -3.90 3.58
N THR A 50 -20.20 -4.51 2.63
CA THR A 50 -21.51 -5.11 2.85
C THR A 50 -21.44 -6.23 3.91
N VAL A 51 -20.38 -7.05 3.87
CA VAL A 51 -20.19 -8.10 4.91
C VAL A 51 -19.91 -7.46 6.27
N ILE A 52 -19.03 -6.44 6.34
CA ILE A 52 -18.68 -5.79 7.61
C ILE A 52 -19.90 -5.11 8.24
N TRP A 53 -20.67 -4.35 7.47
CA TRP A 53 -21.87 -3.64 7.99
C TRP A 53 -23.05 -4.55 8.25
N GLY A 54 -23.09 -5.73 7.61
CA GLY A 54 -24.09 -6.76 7.90
C GLY A 54 -23.71 -7.71 9.05
N ALA A 55 -22.54 -7.53 9.65
CA ALA A 55 -22.03 -8.40 10.70
C ALA A 55 -22.61 -8.01 12.07
N TYR A 56 -23.64 -8.73 12.50
CA TYR A 56 -24.26 -8.63 13.83
C TYR A 56 -24.75 -10.00 14.26
N GLU A 57 -24.81 -10.24 15.59
CA GLU A 57 -25.22 -11.52 16.19
C GLU A 57 -24.45 -12.72 15.62
N LEU A 58 -23.11 -12.57 15.49
CA LEU A 58 -22.25 -13.61 14.93
C LEU A 58 -22.14 -14.81 15.89
N GLN A 59 -22.54 -16.00 15.41
CA GLN A 59 -22.63 -17.20 16.25
C GLN A 59 -21.51 -18.22 15.97
N THR A 60 -20.90 -18.16 14.79
CA THR A 60 -19.99 -19.20 14.31
C THR A 60 -18.62 -18.65 13.92
N ASP A 61 -17.59 -19.50 14.01
CA ASP A 61 -16.26 -19.18 13.54
C ASP A 61 -16.22 -18.85 12.02
N ALA A 62 -17.14 -19.45 11.25
CA ALA A 62 -17.23 -19.18 9.81
C ALA A 62 -17.75 -17.76 9.52
N GLU A 63 -18.66 -17.23 10.33
CA GLU A 63 -19.14 -15.85 10.22
C GLU A 63 -18.02 -14.85 10.57
N TRP A 64 -17.30 -15.10 11.67
CA TRP A 64 -16.14 -14.29 12.04
C TRP A 64 -15.05 -14.32 10.96
N LEU A 65 -14.78 -15.49 10.38
CA LEU A 65 -13.82 -15.62 9.25
C LEU A 65 -14.29 -14.85 8.01
N ALA A 66 -15.59 -14.80 7.75
CA ALA A 66 -16.12 -13.99 6.64
C ALA A 66 -15.86 -12.50 6.84
N VAL A 67 -16.03 -11.99 8.07
CA VAL A 67 -15.70 -10.59 8.42
C VAL A 67 -14.21 -10.33 8.33
N GLU A 68 -13.36 -11.25 8.81
CA GLU A 68 -11.90 -11.16 8.66
C GLU A 68 -11.49 -11.01 7.20
N ASN A 69 -11.99 -11.91 6.33
CA ASN A 69 -11.71 -11.89 4.90
C ASN A 69 -12.19 -10.58 4.25
N ALA A 70 -13.34 -10.08 4.68
CA ALA A 70 -13.87 -8.81 4.20
C ALA A 70 -12.95 -7.63 4.59
N ALA A 71 -12.49 -7.57 5.83
CA ALA A 71 -11.55 -6.54 6.27
C ALA A 71 -10.21 -6.62 5.53
N LEU A 72 -9.68 -7.83 5.27
CA LEU A 72 -8.49 -8.04 4.44
C LEU A 72 -8.72 -7.56 3.00
N GLY A 73 -9.92 -7.78 2.46
CA GLY A 73 -10.32 -7.26 1.14
C GLY A 73 -10.33 -5.73 1.09
N VAL A 74 -10.82 -5.06 2.14
CA VAL A 74 -10.75 -3.59 2.26
C VAL A 74 -9.30 -3.10 2.30
N LEU A 75 -8.41 -3.78 3.05
CA LEU A 75 -6.97 -3.45 3.07
C LEU A 75 -6.33 -3.59 1.68
N ALA A 76 -6.65 -4.67 0.96
CA ALA A 76 -6.16 -4.88 -0.40
C ALA A 76 -6.64 -3.79 -1.35
N ALA A 77 -7.92 -3.42 -1.29
CA ALA A 77 -8.50 -2.32 -2.05
C ALA A 77 -7.81 -0.98 -1.72
N GLY A 78 -7.55 -0.71 -0.44
CA GLY A 78 -6.83 0.49 -0.01
C GLY A 78 -5.42 0.58 -0.59
N ASN A 79 -4.70 -0.55 -0.69
CA ASN A 79 -3.39 -0.59 -1.34
C ASN A 79 -3.48 -0.31 -2.85
N LEU A 80 -4.53 -0.80 -3.53
CA LEU A 80 -4.76 -0.48 -4.93
C LEU A 80 -5.08 1.01 -5.12
N LEU A 81 -5.95 1.57 -4.30
CA LEU A 81 -6.34 2.98 -4.35
C LEU A 81 -5.19 3.95 -3.98
N ALA A 82 -4.18 3.46 -3.26
CA ALA A 82 -3.00 4.27 -2.92
C ALA A 82 -2.18 4.68 -4.15
N ILE A 83 -2.30 3.97 -5.26
CA ILE A 83 -1.66 4.29 -6.54
C ILE A 83 -2.64 4.88 -7.57
N GLY A 84 -3.87 5.19 -7.14
CA GLY A 84 -4.94 5.71 -8.00
C GLY A 84 -5.64 4.62 -8.79
N GLY A 85 -5.95 4.88 -10.06
CA GLY A 85 -6.63 3.93 -10.94
C GLY A 85 -6.13 4.00 -12.37
N ALA A 86 -6.54 3.03 -13.20
CA ALA A 86 -6.18 2.91 -14.62
C ALA A 86 -7.03 3.81 -15.54
N GLY A 87 -8.02 4.52 -14.99
CA GLY A 87 -8.82 5.49 -15.75
C GLY A 87 -8.07 6.78 -16.01
N ASP A 88 -8.59 7.57 -16.96
CA ASP A 88 -8.03 8.88 -17.28
C ASP A 88 -7.97 9.77 -16.04
N ALA A 89 -6.81 10.36 -15.76
CA ALA A 89 -6.51 11.20 -14.60
C ALA A 89 -6.62 10.50 -13.22
N GLU A 90 -7.02 9.21 -13.10
CA GLU A 90 -7.19 8.56 -11.81
C GLU A 90 -5.87 8.36 -11.04
N THR A 91 -4.73 8.22 -11.73
CA THR A 91 -3.40 8.19 -11.08
C THR A 91 -3.06 9.51 -10.41
N ALA A 92 -3.56 10.65 -10.92
CA ALA A 92 -3.34 11.94 -10.31
C ALA A 92 -4.06 12.09 -8.95
N LEU A 93 -5.19 11.39 -8.76
CA LEU A 93 -5.94 11.39 -7.49
C LEU A 93 -5.08 10.89 -6.32
N ALA A 94 -4.21 9.89 -6.55
CA ALA A 94 -3.33 9.35 -5.53
C ALA A 94 -2.33 10.38 -4.95
N LEU A 95 -2.09 11.49 -5.66
CA LEU A 95 -1.22 12.58 -5.23
C LEU A 95 -1.97 13.63 -4.39
N GLU A 96 -3.30 13.58 -4.35
CA GLU A 96 -4.10 14.54 -3.61
C GLU A 96 -4.10 14.24 -2.10
N PRO A 97 -3.84 15.24 -1.24
CA PRO A 97 -3.78 15.01 0.21
C PRO A 97 -5.08 14.47 0.79
N ASP A 98 -6.24 14.90 0.28
CA ASP A 98 -7.54 14.43 0.76
C ASP A 98 -7.81 12.99 0.34
N TRP A 99 -7.45 12.59 -0.89
CA TRP A 99 -7.50 11.20 -1.33
C TRP A 99 -6.67 10.29 -0.42
N GLN A 100 -5.41 10.66 -0.16
CA GLN A 100 -4.52 9.92 0.73
C GLN A 100 -5.09 9.82 2.14
N ARG A 101 -5.63 10.91 2.67
CA ARG A 101 -6.21 10.96 4.00
C ARG A 101 -7.40 10.01 4.14
N TYR A 102 -8.37 10.07 3.21
CA TYR A 102 -9.53 9.17 3.23
C TYR A 102 -9.12 7.70 3.09
N ASN A 103 -8.20 7.40 2.18
CA ASN A 103 -7.67 6.05 2.00
C ASN A 103 -6.98 5.52 3.26
N HIS A 104 -6.15 6.35 3.92
CA HIS A 104 -5.50 5.97 5.18
C HIS A 104 -6.52 5.75 6.32
N GLN A 105 -7.56 6.57 6.41
CA GLN A 105 -8.62 6.39 7.41
C GLN A 105 -9.39 5.09 7.17
N MET A 106 -9.75 4.77 5.94
CA MET A 106 -10.38 3.51 5.56
C MET A 106 -9.49 2.30 5.93
N ILE A 107 -8.20 2.34 5.59
CA ILE A 107 -7.23 1.30 5.96
C ILE A 107 -7.14 1.15 7.48
N SER A 108 -7.11 2.26 8.22
CA SER A 108 -7.08 2.23 9.69
C SER A 108 -8.33 1.60 10.27
N ALA A 109 -9.51 1.94 9.76
CA ALA A 109 -10.78 1.35 10.18
C ALA A 109 -10.83 -0.17 9.90
N ALA A 110 -10.37 -0.61 8.74
CA ALA A 110 -10.28 -2.03 8.42
C ALA A 110 -9.35 -2.80 9.38
N ARG A 111 -8.26 -2.19 9.84
CA ARG A 111 -7.41 -2.76 10.90
C ARG A 111 -8.14 -2.86 12.23
N SER A 112 -8.98 -1.88 12.58
CA SER A 112 -9.82 -1.93 13.78
C SER A 112 -10.84 -3.06 13.69
N VAL A 113 -11.43 -3.29 12.51
CA VAL A 113 -12.29 -4.48 12.26
C VAL A 113 -11.52 -5.77 12.53
N LEU A 114 -10.29 -5.93 12.01
CA LEU A 114 -9.47 -7.12 12.27
C LEU A 114 -9.16 -7.30 13.76
N ALA A 115 -8.90 -6.20 14.48
CA ALA A 115 -8.66 -6.27 15.92
C ALA A 115 -9.90 -6.74 16.69
N ALA A 116 -11.09 -6.28 16.34
CA ALA A 116 -12.35 -6.71 16.92
C ALA A 116 -12.63 -8.20 16.63
N VAL A 117 -12.41 -8.63 15.38
CA VAL A 117 -12.55 -10.03 14.96
C VAL A 117 -11.63 -10.97 15.75
N ALA A 118 -10.38 -10.57 15.97
CA ALA A 118 -9.39 -11.40 16.68
C ALA A 118 -9.81 -11.77 18.10
N VAL A 119 -10.64 -10.94 18.75
CA VAL A 119 -11.16 -11.18 20.09
C VAL A 119 -12.69 -11.43 20.11
N LYS A 120 -13.30 -11.49 18.93
CA LYS A 120 -14.76 -11.69 18.73
C LYS A 120 -15.62 -10.67 19.49
N ASP A 121 -15.22 -9.41 19.43
CA ASP A 121 -15.91 -8.29 20.08
C ASP A 121 -16.83 -7.60 19.06
N GLU A 122 -18.14 -7.88 19.15
CA GLU A 122 -19.15 -7.31 18.25
C GLU A 122 -19.38 -5.81 18.47
N GLU A 123 -19.21 -5.30 19.69
CA GLU A 123 -19.35 -3.87 19.97
C GLU A 123 -18.21 -3.10 19.29
N ALA A 124 -16.97 -3.57 19.45
CA ALA A 124 -15.80 -3.00 18.78
C ALA A 124 -15.92 -3.15 17.25
N LEU A 125 -16.46 -4.25 16.73
CA LEU A 125 -16.73 -4.46 15.30
C LEU A 125 -17.73 -3.45 14.77
N SER A 126 -18.84 -3.24 15.47
CA SER A 126 -19.87 -2.27 15.11
C SER A 126 -19.31 -0.84 15.09
N ALA A 127 -18.54 -0.46 16.12
CA ALA A 127 -17.87 0.84 16.18
C ALA A 127 -16.87 1.01 15.01
N ALA A 128 -16.03 -0.01 14.73
CA ALA A 128 -15.06 0.04 13.64
C ALA A 128 -15.76 0.20 12.27
N GLY A 129 -16.89 -0.46 12.05
CA GLY A 129 -17.67 -0.36 10.81
C GLY A 129 -18.38 0.99 10.66
N ASN A 130 -19.12 1.43 11.66
CA ASN A 130 -20.00 2.58 11.57
C ASN A 130 -19.28 3.90 11.85
N GLU A 131 -18.42 3.96 12.85
CA GLU A 131 -17.73 5.19 13.25
C GLU A 131 -16.33 5.31 12.60
N GLY A 132 -15.72 4.18 12.27
CA GLY A 132 -14.40 4.15 11.63
C GLY A 132 -14.46 4.11 10.11
N LEU A 133 -15.19 3.14 9.53
CA LEU A 133 -15.15 2.87 8.09
C LEU A 133 -16.10 3.76 7.29
N TYR A 134 -17.30 4.03 7.79
CA TYR A 134 -18.31 4.82 7.04
C TYR A 134 -17.88 6.27 6.76
N PRO A 135 -17.36 7.07 7.72
CA PRO A 135 -17.06 8.49 7.49
C PRO A 135 -16.04 8.76 6.37
N PRO A 136 -14.89 8.04 6.26
CA PRO A 136 -13.98 8.26 5.14
C PRO A 136 -14.58 7.85 3.80
N CYS A 137 -15.43 6.82 3.74
CA CYS A 137 -16.12 6.42 2.52
C CYS A 137 -17.07 7.53 2.05
N GLU A 138 -17.91 8.04 2.95
CA GLU A 138 -18.84 9.12 2.64
C GLU A 138 -18.11 10.39 2.18
N SER A 139 -17.10 10.82 2.92
CA SER A 139 -16.32 12.02 2.59
C SER A 139 -15.62 11.92 1.24
N CYS A 140 -15.03 10.75 0.93
CA CYS A 140 -14.41 10.49 -0.36
C CYS A 140 -15.45 10.54 -1.49
N HIS A 141 -16.60 9.89 -1.32
CA HIS A 141 -17.67 9.91 -2.32
C HIS A 141 -18.24 11.29 -2.55
N GLN A 142 -18.45 12.09 -1.52
CA GLN A 142 -18.90 13.48 -1.65
C GLN A 142 -17.93 14.34 -2.48
N GLN A 143 -16.63 14.08 -2.38
CA GLN A 143 -15.62 14.86 -3.08
C GLN A 143 -15.33 14.33 -4.48
N TYR A 144 -15.27 13.02 -4.68
CA TYR A 144 -14.73 12.39 -5.90
C TYR A 144 -15.76 11.63 -6.74
N GLN A 145 -16.89 11.21 -6.20
CA GLN A 145 -17.90 10.46 -6.96
C GLN A 145 -18.87 11.36 -7.75
N ALA A 146 -19.05 12.60 -7.35
CA ALA A 146 -20.01 13.52 -7.92
C ALA A 146 -19.57 14.19 -9.24
N GLN A 147 -18.46 13.75 -9.86
CA GLN A 147 -17.91 14.35 -11.08
C GLN A 147 -18.19 13.49 -12.33
#